data_e43d05bef52f7fb286f5134262c0eaf8
#
_entry.id   e43d05bef52f7fb286f5134262c0eaf8
#
_cell.length_a   1.000
_cell.length_b   1.000
_cell.length_c   1.000
_cell.angle_alpha   90.00
_cell.angle_beta   90.00
_cell.angle_gamma   90.00
#
_symmetry.space_group_name_H-M   'P 1'
#
loop_
_entity.id
_entity.type
_entity.pdbx_description
1 polymer ?
#
loop_
_entity_poly.entity_id
_entity_poly.type
_entity_poly.pdbx_seq_one_letter_code
_entity_poly.pdbx_strand_id
1 'polypeptide(L)' 'MRMSNINETLLNAVKFDEKGLVCAIAQDWQTHRVLMVAWMNAEALQKTVETGFAHYYSRSRQKQWM' A
#
# COMPACT_ATOMS: atom_id res chain seq x y z
N MET A 1 -2.28 -9.38 -6.77
CA MET A 1 -3.17 -8.88 -5.72
C MET A 1 -3.71 -7.52 -6.11
N ARG A 2 -4.99 -7.36 -6.06
CA ARG A 2 -5.65 -6.14 -6.53
C ARG A 2 -6.43 -5.47 -5.42
N MET A 3 -6.30 -4.15 -5.30
CA MET A 3 -7.09 -3.33 -4.37
C MET A 3 -8.05 -2.47 -5.17
N SER A 4 -9.27 -2.30 -4.67
CA SER A 4 -10.30 -1.50 -5.32
C SER A 4 -11.00 -0.62 -4.28
N ASN A 5 -11.77 0.35 -4.75
CA ASN A 5 -12.57 1.26 -3.92
C ASN A 5 -11.75 2.17 -3.00
N ILE A 6 -10.45 2.34 -3.29
CA ILE A 6 -9.63 3.31 -2.59
C ILE A 6 -9.69 4.62 -3.36
N ASN A 7 -9.98 5.73 -2.68
CA ASN A 7 -10.13 7.04 -3.30
C ASN A 7 -9.23 8.09 -2.61
N GLU A 8 -9.25 9.30 -3.13
CA GLU A 8 -8.42 10.39 -2.59
C GLU A 8 -8.72 10.70 -1.12
N THR A 9 -9.95 10.54 -0.69
CA THR A 9 -10.32 10.74 0.71
C THR A 9 -9.55 9.76 1.60
N LEU A 10 -9.45 8.51 1.18
CA LEU A 10 -8.69 7.52 1.92
C LEU A 10 -7.19 7.85 1.92
N LEU A 11 -6.65 8.27 0.77
CA LEU A 11 -5.26 8.70 0.68
C LEU A 11 -4.95 9.82 1.67
N ASN A 12 -5.85 10.80 1.78
CA ASN A 12 -5.68 11.92 2.68
C ASN A 12 -5.83 11.53 4.15
N ALA A 13 -6.54 10.45 4.43
CA ALA A 13 -6.76 9.98 5.80
C ALA A 13 -5.62 9.12 6.34
N VAL A 14 -4.75 8.61 5.48
CA VAL A 14 -3.64 7.77 5.90
C VAL A 14 -2.55 8.61 6.57
N LYS A 15 -2.11 8.15 7.73
CA LYS A 15 -1.04 8.82 8.46
C LYS A 15 0.28 8.09 8.22
N PHE A 16 1.17 8.75 7.51
CA PHE A 16 2.51 8.23 7.29
C PHE A 16 3.40 8.58 8.50
N ASP A 17 4.40 7.73 8.74
CA ASP A 17 5.35 7.99 9.81
C ASP A 17 6.31 9.12 9.42
N GLU A 18 7.29 9.41 10.29
CA GLU A 18 8.26 10.47 10.05
C GLU A 18 9.15 10.23 8.83
N LYS A 19 9.22 8.99 8.36
CA LYS A 19 9.98 8.64 7.15
C LYS A 19 9.09 8.59 5.91
N GLY A 20 7.82 8.95 6.05
CA GLY A 20 6.87 8.93 4.95
C GLY A 20 6.38 7.53 4.59
N LEU A 21 6.39 6.60 5.54
CA LEU A 21 5.99 5.23 5.31
C LEU A 21 4.80 4.83 6.16
N VAL A 22 4.03 3.87 5.66
CA VAL A 22 2.94 3.24 6.38
C VAL A 22 3.04 1.73 6.19
N CYS A 23 2.74 0.97 7.24
CA CYS A 23 2.71 -0.48 7.15
C CYS A 23 1.43 -0.91 6.45
N ALA A 24 1.56 -1.70 5.40
CA ALA A 24 0.44 -2.21 4.62
C ALA A 24 0.30 -3.71 4.83
N ILE A 25 -0.91 -4.14 5.10
CA ILE A 25 -1.23 -5.56 5.27
C ILE A 25 -2.13 -5.97 4.13
N ALA A 26 -1.68 -6.93 3.32
CA ALA A 26 -2.45 -7.48 2.23
C ALA A 26 -3.17 -8.73 2.72
N GLN A 27 -4.47 -8.79 2.50
CA GLN A 27 -5.31 -9.87 3.00
C GLN A 27 -6.21 -10.38 1.88
N ASP A 28 -6.39 -11.70 1.82
CA ASP A 28 -7.35 -12.31 0.91
C ASP A 28 -8.76 -11.96 1.38
N TRP A 29 -9.56 -11.38 0.50
CA TRP A 29 -10.89 -10.90 0.87
C TRP A 29 -11.89 -12.04 1.12
N GLN A 30 -11.66 -13.21 0.56
CA GLN A 30 -12.55 -14.37 0.74
C GLN A 30 -12.20 -15.17 1.98
N THR A 31 -10.92 -15.45 2.20
CA THR A 31 -10.46 -16.32 3.29
C THR A 31 -10.00 -15.54 4.51
N HIS A 32 -9.79 -14.23 4.38
CA HIS A 32 -9.23 -13.34 5.42
C HIS A 32 -7.80 -13.71 5.79
N ARG A 33 -7.13 -14.46 4.93
CA ARG A 33 -5.75 -14.87 5.14
C ARG A 33 -4.82 -13.70 4.83
N VAL A 34 -3.89 -13.44 5.74
CA VAL A 34 -2.86 -12.43 5.48
C VAL A 34 -1.87 -12.98 4.46
N LEU A 35 -1.72 -12.25 3.35
CA LEU A 35 -0.84 -12.65 2.26
C LEU A 35 0.55 -12.06 2.39
N MET A 36 0.64 -10.82 2.83
CA MET A 36 1.94 -10.20 3.10
C MET A 36 1.80 -8.95 3.93
N VAL A 37 2.89 -8.52 4.51
CA VAL A 37 3.02 -7.27 5.23
C VAL A 37 4.23 -6.54 4.64
N ALA A 38 4.04 -5.29 4.24
CA ALA A 38 5.10 -4.52 3.60
C ALA A 38 4.88 -3.03 3.86
N TRP A 39 5.86 -2.22 3.44
CA TRP A 39 5.80 -0.78 3.59
C TRP A 39 5.26 -0.13 2.31
N MET A 40 4.54 0.97 2.46
CA MET A 40 4.14 1.83 1.36
C MET A 40 4.51 3.26 1.70
N ASN A 41 5.06 4.00 0.72
CA ASN A 41 5.13 5.44 0.81
C ASN A 41 3.94 6.05 0.07
N ALA A 42 3.84 7.37 0.05
CA ALA A 42 2.70 8.04 -0.60
C ALA A 42 2.61 7.67 -2.09
N GLU A 43 3.74 7.57 -2.77
CA GLU A 43 3.78 7.20 -4.18
C GLU A 43 3.27 5.78 -4.42
N ALA A 44 3.69 4.83 -3.57
CA ALA A 44 3.23 3.44 -3.67
C ALA A 44 1.72 3.34 -3.43
N LEU A 45 1.22 4.05 -2.42
CA LEU A 45 -0.20 4.05 -2.14
C LEU A 45 -1.00 4.66 -3.29
N GLN A 46 -0.53 5.77 -3.87
CA GLN A 46 -1.18 6.41 -5.01
C GLN A 46 -1.21 5.49 -6.22
N LYS A 47 -0.12 4.81 -6.53
CA LYS A 47 -0.07 3.87 -7.64
C LYS A 47 -1.00 2.68 -7.41
N THR A 48 -1.12 2.23 -6.17
CA THR A 48 -2.06 1.17 -5.81
C THR A 48 -3.49 1.59 -6.13
N VAL A 49 -3.85 2.83 -5.78
CA VAL A 49 -5.18 3.37 -6.08
C VAL A 49 -5.41 3.48 -7.57
N GLU A 50 -4.43 3.99 -8.32
CA GLU A 50 -4.57 4.24 -9.76
C GLU A 50 -4.67 2.94 -10.55
N THR A 51 -3.86 1.95 -10.22
CA THR A 51 -3.76 0.72 -11.02
C THR A 51 -4.67 -0.39 -10.53
N GLY A 52 -5.07 -0.36 -9.27
CA GLY A 52 -5.82 -1.45 -8.65
C GLY A 52 -4.94 -2.62 -8.20
N PHE A 53 -3.62 -2.52 -8.38
CA PHE A 53 -2.67 -3.52 -7.92
C PHE A 53 -1.81 -2.95 -6.81
N ALA A 54 -1.48 -3.77 -5.81
CA ALA A 54 -0.69 -3.32 -4.68
C ALA A 54 0.73 -2.97 -5.10
N HIS A 55 1.17 -1.79 -4.71
CA HIS A 55 2.53 -1.30 -4.89
C HIS A 55 3.12 -1.06 -3.52
N TYR A 56 4.40 -1.35 -3.35
CA TYR A 56 5.08 -1.25 -2.08
C TYR A 56 6.36 -0.45 -2.21
N TYR A 57 6.97 -0.14 -1.08
CA TYR A 57 8.25 0.54 -1.04
C TYR A 57 9.26 -0.28 -0.24
N SER A 58 10.40 -0.57 -0.83
CA SER A 58 11.48 -1.28 -0.16
C SER A 58 12.38 -0.28 0.56
N ARG A 59 12.45 -0.36 1.89
CA ARG A 59 13.29 0.53 2.68
C ARG A 59 14.77 0.26 2.45
N SER A 60 15.15 -1.02 2.34
CA SER A 60 16.54 -1.39 2.16
C SER A 60 17.07 -1.02 0.77
N ARG A 61 16.23 -1.10 -0.24
CA ARG A 61 16.62 -0.77 -1.61
C ARG A 61 16.25 0.64 -2.01
N GLN A 62 15.46 1.32 -1.19
CA GLN A 62 14.98 2.68 -1.44
C GLN A 62 14.31 2.82 -2.80
N LYS A 63 13.45 1.87 -3.14
CA LYS A 63 12.71 1.90 -4.40
C LYS A 63 11.35 1.23 -4.32
N GLN A 64 10.51 1.57 -5.30
CA GLN A 64 9.18 0.99 -5.45
C GLN A 64 9.27 -0.45 -5.97
N TRP A 65 8.26 -1.24 -5.61
CA TRP A 65 8.09 -2.57 -6.20
C TRP A 65 6.61 -2.96 -6.18
N MET A 66 6.24 -3.90 -7.05
CA MET A 66 4.85 -4.33 -7.21
C MET A 66 4.64 -5.83 -6.86
#